data_1d31c2850cd6c79054d6c808452f1ba1
#
_entry.id   1d31c2850cd6c79054d6c808452f1ba1
#
_cell.length_a   1.000
_cell.length_b   1.000
_cell.length_c   1.000
_cell.angle_alpha   90.00
_cell.angle_beta   90.00
_cell.angle_gamma   90.00
#
_symmetry.space_group_name_H-M   'P 1'
#
loop_
_entity.id
_entity.type
_entity.pdbx_description
1 polymer ?
#
loop_
_entity_poly.entity_id
_entity_poly.type
_entity_poly.pdbx_seq_one_letter_code
_entity_poly.pdbx_strand_id
1 'polypeptide(L)'
;MTLSQMSSALLLLLGGVASAQKETDIVVRDKTVVQRCALAGASSRMVAVGVPGGFNYAFDGQRCAPVEVWFGGFLDFNGETNGRGGNGCKPLGARRSLGIDTVPFRLRDPDALPNSVRFHGYRRNAQTGEPTFLFEVDGLQVEQQVRSSGPECVTMELAFPGSEPVEKFYRINPSEHVLVELGEGIRWSGPGILQIASSVQKAQVKVQLKAGNKAFVREVVEFSGAELYRNFCSACHSADGTKLIGPTFKGLWGREEAVTRNGKPESLTVDDAYVRQSILEPQAAIVQGYEQVPMANFSGVLTKDQVERLMAYLKGLE
;
A
#
# COMPACT_ATOMS: atom_id res chain seq x y z
N MET A 1 72.24 -14.78 11.01
CA MET A 1 71.48 -14.59 9.75
C MET A 1 70.05 -15.08 10.01
N THR A 2 69.14 -14.18 10.31
CA THR A 2 67.78 -14.48 10.64
C THR A 2 66.87 -13.84 9.56
N LEU A 3 66.16 -14.67 8.80
CA LEU A 3 65.16 -14.23 7.82
C LEU A 3 63.87 -13.81 8.54
N SER A 4 63.53 -12.55 8.37
CA SER A 4 62.26 -11.98 8.78
C SER A 4 61.16 -12.40 7.81
N GLN A 5 60.11 -13.05 8.30
CA GLN A 5 58.89 -13.31 7.55
C GLN A 5 57.95 -12.06 7.59
N MET A 6 57.77 -11.44 6.46
CA MET A 6 56.76 -10.41 6.28
C MET A 6 55.42 -11.10 5.92
N SER A 7 54.51 -11.12 6.89
CA SER A 7 53.11 -11.49 6.62
C SER A 7 52.36 -10.29 6.00
N SER A 8 52.04 -10.41 4.71
CA SER A 8 51.13 -9.48 4.07
C SER A 8 49.70 -9.80 4.41
N ALA A 9 49.09 -9.00 5.28
CA ALA A 9 47.64 -9.04 5.52
C ALA A 9 46.91 -8.40 4.34
N LEU A 10 46.23 -9.23 3.55
CA LEU A 10 45.35 -8.79 2.47
C LEU A 10 44.05 -8.25 3.08
N LEU A 11 43.95 -6.93 3.18
CA LEU A 11 42.73 -6.23 3.62
C LEU A 11 41.72 -6.27 2.47
N LEU A 12 40.77 -7.20 2.51
CA LEU A 12 39.60 -7.22 1.61
C LEU A 12 38.70 -6.03 1.96
N LEU A 13 38.86 -4.94 1.26
CA LEU A 13 37.92 -3.85 1.22
C LEU A 13 36.62 -4.35 0.53
N LEU A 14 35.63 -4.74 1.31
CA LEU A 14 34.27 -4.89 0.84
C LEU A 14 33.75 -3.48 0.52
N GLY A 15 34.02 -3.04 -0.71
CA GLY A 15 33.44 -1.83 -1.27
C GLY A 15 31.95 -2.03 -1.50
N GLY A 16 31.15 -1.76 -0.48
CA GLY A 16 29.72 -1.53 -0.67
C GLY A 16 29.61 -0.33 -1.58
N VAL A 17 29.05 -0.51 -2.78
CA VAL A 17 28.69 0.60 -3.68
C VAL A 17 27.59 1.38 -2.97
N ALA A 18 27.96 2.42 -2.24
CA ALA A 18 27.02 3.41 -1.75
C ALA A 18 26.39 4.07 -2.99
N SER A 19 25.14 3.78 -3.26
CA SER A 19 24.38 4.50 -4.27
C SER A 19 24.44 5.99 -3.92
N ALA A 20 24.86 6.83 -4.86
CA ALA A 20 24.88 8.27 -4.65
C ALA A 20 23.47 8.75 -4.32
N GLN A 21 23.31 9.47 -3.20
CA GLN A 21 22.05 10.06 -2.77
C GLN A 21 21.62 11.09 -3.82
N LYS A 22 20.37 11.00 -4.26
CA LYS A 22 19.74 11.97 -5.16
C LYS A 22 19.09 13.09 -4.37
N GLU A 23 18.89 14.25 -4.99
CA GLU A 23 18.21 15.40 -4.39
C GLU A 23 16.75 15.06 -3.99
N THR A 24 16.12 14.11 -4.68
CA THR A 24 14.76 13.64 -4.41
C THR A 24 14.66 12.55 -3.34
N ASP A 25 15.77 12.08 -2.80
CA ASP A 25 15.77 11.04 -1.77
C ASP A 25 15.37 11.62 -0.40
N ILE A 26 14.33 11.06 0.19
CA ILE A 26 13.97 11.38 1.57
C ILE A 26 14.89 10.61 2.52
N VAL A 27 15.66 11.35 3.31
CA VAL A 27 16.63 10.79 4.26
C VAL A 27 16.06 10.75 5.67
N VAL A 28 16.17 9.60 6.31
CA VAL A 28 15.86 9.40 7.73
C VAL A 28 17.14 9.61 8.55
N ARG A 29 17.11 10.53 9.50
CA ARG A 29 18.25 10.84 10.37
C ARG A 29 17.94 10.44 11.82
N ASP A 30 17.66 11.39 12.68
CA ASP A 30 17.53 11.19 14.14
C ASP A 30 16.13 10.79 14.59
N LYS A 31 15.10 11.07 13.75
CA LYS A 31 13.70 10.77 14.05
C LYS A 31 13.04 10.04 12.91
N THR A 32 12.05 9.25 13.26
CA THR A 32 11.18 8.57 12.29
C THR A 32 10.49 9.57 11.37
N VAL A 33 10.58 9.31 10.08
CA VAL A 33 9.90 10.06 9.03
C VAL A 33 8.66 9.30 8.61
N VAL A 34 7.53 10.00 8.52
CA VAL A 34 6.25 9.46 8.06
C VAL A 34 5.83 10.22 6.82
N GLN A 35 5.72 9.52 5.70
CA GLN A 35 5.39 10.10 4.41
C GLN A 35 4.14 9.45 3.82
N ARG A 36 3.09 10.25 3.56
CA ARG A 36 1.97 9.81 2.73
C ARG A 36 2.38 9.87 1.27
N CYS A 37 2.23 8.78 0.56
CA CYS A 37 2.59 8.69 -0.86
C CYS A 37 1.89 7.53 -1.54
N ALA A 38 1.81 7.57 -2.87
CA ALA A 38 1.65 6.36 -3.64
C ALA A 38 3.00 5.64 -3.70
N LEU A 39 3.07 4.37 -3.34
CA LEU A 39 4.26 3.57 -3.59
C LEU A 39 4.16 2.88 -4.93
N ALA A 40 5.24 2.96 -5.70
CA ALA A 40 5.32 2.31 -7.01
C ALA A 40 4.89 0.84 -6.92
N GLY A 41 3.86 0.48 -7.66
CA GLY A 41 3.29 -0.86 -7.64
C GLY A 41 2.42 -1.18 -6.41
N ALA A 42 1.94 -0.22 -5.63
CA ALA A 42 1.08 -0.43 -4.46
C ALA A 42 -0.14 0.52 -4.47
N SER A 43 -0.93 0.49 -3.39
CA SER A 43 -2.10 1.38 -3.21
C SER A 43 -1.69 2.86 -3.16
N SER A 44 -2.58 3.74 -3.59
CA SER A 44 -2.44 5.19 -3.48
C SER A 44 -2.61 5.73 -2.04
N ARG A 45 -3.04 4.90 -1.10
CA ARG A 45 -3.27 5.26 0.31
C ARG A 45 -2.21 4.72 1.24
N MET A 46 -0.97 4.64 0.75
CA MET A 46 0.15 4.21 1.57
C MET A 46 0.65 5.31 2.50
N VAL A 47 1.07 4.88 3.67
CA VAL A 47 1.85 5.67 4.62
C VAL A 47 3.19 4.96 4.78
N ALA A 48 4.22 5.48 4.15
CA ALA A 48 5.58 4.98 4.29
C ALA A 48 6.20 5.54 5.57
N VAL A 49 6.91 4.70 6.31
CA VAL A 49 7.57 5.04 7.56
C VAL A 49 9.03 4.63 7.48
N GLY A 50 9.92 5.59 7.65
CA GLY A 50 11.36 5.37 7.74
C GLY A 50 11.83 5.57 9.17
N VAL A 51 12.41 4.54 9.77
CA VAL A 51 12.91 4.56 11.15
C VAL A 51 14.43 4.72 11.14
N PRO A 52 15.02 5.53 12.04
CA PRO A 52 16.47 5.59 12.18
C PRO A 52 17.11 4.19 12.28
N GLY A 53 18.23 4.01 11.60
CA GLY A 53 18.88 2.69 11.50
C GLY A 53 18.48 1.87 10.27
N GLY A 54 17.63 2.45 9.38
CA GLY A 54 17.36 1.88 8.06
C GLY A 54 16.26 0.82 8.01
N PHE A 55 15.48 0.65 9.07
CA PHE A 55 14.23 -0.10 9.02
C PHE A 55 13.12 0.77 8.46
N ASN A 56 12.45 0.30 7.43
CA ASN A 56 11.38 1.03 6.79
C ASN A 56 10.19 0.10 6.52
N TYR A 57 8.98 0.66 6.51
CA TYR A 57 7.78 -0.11 6.20
C TYR A 57 6.69 0.76 5.56
N ALA A 58 5.71 0.12 4.93
CA ALA A 58 4.53 0.76 4.39
C ALA A 58 3.27 0.22 5.06
N PHE A 59 2.46 1.14 5.57
CA PHE A 59 1.13 0.88 6.09
C PHE A 59 0.10 1.25 5.02
N ASP A 60 -0.78 0.31 4.67
CA ASP A 60 -1.88 0.55 3.73
C ASP A 60 -3.12 1.04 4.49
N GLY A 61 -3.50 2.30 4.29
CA GLY A 61 -4.68 2.88 4.91
C GLY A 61 -6.01 2.30 4.43
N GLN A 62 -6.03 1.57 3.31
CA GLN A 62 -7.24 0.87 2.85
C GLN A 62 -7.42 -0.47 3.55
N ARG A 63 -6.32 -1.21 3.75
CA ARG A 63 -6.31 -2.50 4.45
C ARG A 63 -6.24 -2.33 5.96
N CYS A 64 -5.84 -1.14 6.43
CA CYS A 64 -5.53 -0.87 7.83
C CYS A 64 -4.49 -1.85 8.37
N ALA A 65 -3.39 -2.01 7.64
CA ALA A 65 -2.33 -2.95 7.98
C ALA A 65 -0.97 -2.55 7.40
N PRO A 66 0.14 -2.91 8.04
CA PRO A 66 1.45 -2.89 7.42
C PRO A 66 1.53 -4.03 6.40
N VAL A 67 1.97 -3.74 5.19
CA VAL A 67 1.94 -4.71 4.08
C VAL A 67 3.32 -5.10 3.59
N GLU A 68 4.29 -4.22 3.75
CA GLU A 68 5.66 -4.47 3.30
C GLU A 68 6.69 -3.72 4.13
N VAL A 69 7.90 -4.23 4.10
CA VAL A 69 9.08 -3.61 4.72
C VAL A 69 10.26 -3.59 3.74
N TRP A 70 11.22 -2.72 4.01
CA TRP A 70 12.53 -2.74 3.35
C TRP A 70 13.61 -2.20 4.29
N PHE A 71 14.84 -2.54 4.00
CA PHE A 71 16.00 -2.16 4.80
C PHE A 71 16.96 -1.32 3.96
N GLY A 72 17.58 -0.32 4.58
CA GLY A 72 18.50 0.61 3.93
C GLY A 72 17.91 2.01 3.76
N GLY A 73 18.08 2.62 2.58
CA GLY A 73 17.54 3.94 2.28
C GLY A 73 16.02 3.97 2.34
N PHE A 74 15.46 5.18 2.57
CA PHE A 74 14.01 5.29 2.76
C PHE A 74 13.26 5.36 1.43
N LEU A 75 13.14 6.53 0.81
CA LEU A 75 12.34 6.73 -0.40
C LEU A 75 13.02 7.65 -1.41
N ASP A 76 13.00 7.29 -2.69
CA ASP A 76 13.11 8.23 -3.80
C ASP A 76 11.71 8.81 -4.07
N PHE A 77 11.57 10.12 -3.83
CA PHE A 77 10.31 10.85 -3.97
C PHE A 77 10.07 11.40 -5.40
N ASN A 78 10.99 11.18 -6.32
CA ASN A 78 10.94 11.73 -7.67
C ASN A 78 9.64 11.42 -8.43
N GLY A 79 9.06 10.24 -8.19
CA GLY A 79 7.79 9.84 -8.82
C GLY A 79 6.59 10.69 -8.44
N GLU A 80 6.60 11.33 -7.25
CA GLU A 80 5.51 12.20 -6.76
C GLU A 80 5.69 13.66 -7.21
N THR A 81 6.90 14.08 -7.62
CA THR A 81 7.18 15.47 -8.01
C THR A 81 6.57 15.84 -9.36
N ASN A 82 6.22 14.86 -10.17
CA ASN A 82 5.66 15.03 -11.51
C ASN A 82 4.11 15.19 -11.54
N GLY A 83 3.50 15.49 -10.40
CA GLY A 83 2.08 15.74 -10.26
C GLY A 83 1.26 14.50 -9.87
N ARG A 84 -0.06 14.68 -9.72
CA ARG A 84 -0.98 13.59 -9.36
C ARG A 84 -0.99 12.53 -10.46
N GLY A 85 -0.79 11.28 -10.07
CA GLY A 85 -0.74 10.15 -11.02
C GLY A 85 0.66 9.84 -11.55
N GLY A 86 1.70 10.41 -10.94
CA GLY A 86 3.08 10.02 -11.19
C GLY A 86 3.37 8.54 -10.85
N ASN A 87 4.58 8.09 -11.13
CA ASN A 87 5.00 6.68 -10.94
C ASN A 87 5.09 6.26 -9.46
N GLY A 88 4.70 7.13 -8.53
CA GLY A 88 4.82 6.92 -7.08
C GLY A 88 6.25 6.97 -6.56
N CYS A 89 6.38 7.02 -5.24
CA CYS A 89 7.66 6.91 -4.55
C CYS A 89 8.26 5.52 -4.73
N LYS A 90 9.59 5.43 -4.80
CA LYS A 90 10.30 4.15 -4.87
C LYS A 90 11.05 3.91 -3.57
N PRO A 91 10.82 2.78 -2.87
CA PRO A 91 11.67 2.35 -1.78
C PRO A 91 13.13 2.20 -2.20
N LEU A 92 14.05 2.72 -1.38
CA LEU A 92 15.49 2.66 -1.62
C LEU A 92 16.13 1.43 -0.94
N GLY A 93 15.48 0.29 -1.09
CA GLY A 93 15.92 -1.00 -0.58
C GLY A 93 15.10 -2.15 -1.13
N ALA A 94 15.56 -3.38 -0.86
CA ALA A 94 14.85 -4.58 -1.28
C ALA A 94 13.55 -4.72 -0.47
N ARG A 95 12.42 -4.64 -1.14
CA ARG A 95 11.08 -4.75 -0.55
C ARG A 95 10.75 -6.20 -0.22
N ARG A 96 10.07 -6.41 0.90
CA ARG A 96 9.61 -7.71 1.37
C ARG A 96 8.17 -7.63 1.84
N SER A 97 7.34 -8.61 1.49
CA SER A 97 5.96 -8.72 1.97
C SER A 97 5.91 -9.19 3.42
N LEU A 98 4.96 -8.67 4.17
CA LEU A 98 4.60 -9.19 5.50
C LEU A 98 3.55 -10.30 5.45
N GLY A 99 3.12 -10.74 4.26
CA GLY A 99 2.09 -11.76 4.10
C GLY A 99 0.68 -11.26 4.41
N ILE A 100 0.44 -9.95 4.28
CA ILE A 100 -0.87 -9.34 4.55
C ILE A 100 -1.44 -8.78 3.25
N ASP A 101 -2.29 -9.57 2.59
CA ASP A 101 -2.75 -9.29 1.23
C ASP A 101 -4.12 -8.62 1.19
N THR A 102 -4.92 -8.76 2.25
CA THR A 102 -6.27 -8.20 2.38
C THR A 102 -6.41 -7.39 3.66
N VAL A 103 -7.60 -6.84 3.94
CA VAL A 103 -7.92 -6.36 5.29
C VAL A 103 -7.74 -7.54 6.26
N PRO A 104 -6.80 -7.47 7.21
CA PRO A 104 -6.46 -8.66 8.00
C PRO A 104 -7.49 -8.98 9.09
N PHE A 105 -8.15 -7.96 9.64
CA PHE A 105 -9.08 -8.14 10.75
C PHE A 105 -10.42 -8.74 10.34
N ARG A 106 -10.91 -9.66 11.18
CA ARG A 106 -12.26 -10.24 11.16
C ARG A 106 -12.79 -10.28 12.58
N LEU A 107 -14.10 -10.13 12.76
CA LEU A 107 -14.77 -10.22 14.06
C LEU A 107 -15.76 -11.37 14.04
N ARG A 108 -15.75 -12.21 15.06
CA ARG A 108 -16.64 -13.35 15.29
C ARG A 108 -16.52 -14.49 14.28
N ASP A 109 -16.33 -14.20 12.99
CA ASP A 109 -16.21 -15.18 11.92
C ASP A 109 -14.91 -14.89 11.13
N PRO A 110 -13.95 -15.84 11.08
CA PRO A 110 -12.67 -15.64 10.40
C PRO A 110 -12.80 -15.53 8.88
N ASP A 111 -13.88 -15.99 8.28
CA ASP A 111 -14.08 -16.00 6.83
C ASP A 111 -14.96 -14.85 6.34
N ALA A 112 -15.75 -14.24 7.22
CA ALA A 112 -16.57 -13.08 6.88
C ALA A 112 -15.70 -11.83 6.65
N LEU A 113 -15.91 -11.17 5.50
CA LEU A 113 -15.32 -9.86 5.27
C LEU A 113 -15.94 -8.81 6.20
N PRO A 114 -15.17 -7.84 6.71
CA PRO A 114 -15.74 -6.76 7.51
C PRO A 114 -16.68 -5.90 6.68
N ASN A 115 -17.80 -5.48 7.29
CA ASN A 115 -18.75 -4.57 6.65
C ASN A 115 -18.23 -3.14 6.60
N SER A 116 -17.38 -2.77 7.54
CA SER A 116 -16.84 -1.41 7.67
C SER A 116 -15.39 -1.44 8.09
N VAL A 117 -14.55 -0.73 7.32
CA VAL A 117 -13.15 -0.49 7.67
C VAL A 117 -12.89 1.01 7.49
N ARG A 118 -12.43 1.67 8.54
CA ARG A 118 -12.18 3.12 8.54
C ARG A 118 -10.79 3.42 9.07
N PHE A 119 -9.96 4.00 8.24
CA PHE A 119 -8.66 4.52 8.63
C PHE A 119 -8.81 5.94 9.18
N HIS A 120 -8.49 6.15 10.47
CA HIS A 120 -8.56 7.44 11.14
C HIS A 120 -7.25 8.24 11.08
N GLY A 121 -6.18 7.64 10.54
CA GLY A 121 -4.88 8.28 10.47
C GLY A 121 -3.89 7.70 11.47
N TYR A 122 -3.00 8.54 11.96
CA TYR A 122 -1.98 8.12 12.93
C TYR A 122 -1.63 9.25 13.89
N ARG A 123 -1.24 8.87 15.11
CA ARG A 123 -0.66 9.74 16.14
C ARG A 123 0.84 9.50 16.18
N ARG A 124 1.64 10.57 16.21
CA ARG A 124 3.11 10.45 16.28
C ARG A 124 3.62 10.63 17.71
N ASN A 125 4.58 9.83 18.09
CA ASN A 125 5.33 10.05 19.32
C ASN A 125 6.17 11.33 19.18
N ALA A 126 6.11 12.22 20.18
CA ALA A 126 6.78 13.53 20.10
C ALA A 126 8.32 13.42 20.12
N GLN A 127 8.86 12.42 20.79
CA GLN A 127 10.30 12.21 20.92
C GLN A 127 10.88 11.44 19.72
N THR A 128 10.30 10.30 19.38
CA THR A 128 10.82 9.40 18.35
C THR A 128 10.27 9.66 16.96
N GLY A 129 9.10 10.29 16.86
CA GLY A 129 8.36 10.46 15.60
C GLY A 129 7.61 9.21 15.15
N GLU A 130 7.74 8.08 15.86
CA GLU A 130 7.08 6.82 15.49
C GLU A 130 5.56 6.96 15.48
N PRO A 131 4.87 6.43 14.45
CA PRO A 131 3.42 6.49 14.37
C PRO A 131 2.76 5.36 15.15
N THR A 132 1.61 5.67 15.76
CA THR A 132 0.59 4.71 16.15
C THR A 132 -0.58 4.90 15.18
N PHE A 133 -0.86 3.90 14.37
CA PHE A 133 -1.98 3.93 13.42
C PHE A 133 -3.29 3.68 14.13
N LEU A 134 -4.32 4.45 13.74
CA LEU A 134 -5.64 4.44 14.35
C LEU A 134 -6.66 4.06 13.30
N PHE A 135 -7.44 3.02 13.55
CA PHE A 135 -8.48 2.58 12.63
C PHE A 135 -9.59 1.81 13.34
N GLU A 136 -10.66 1.59 12.62
CA GLU A 136 -11.84 0.88 13.10
C GLU A 136 -12.24 -0.22 12.11
N VAL A 137 -12.61 -1.38 12.64
CA VAL A 137 -13.15 -2.49 11.87
C VAL A 137 -14.44 -2.96 12.53
N ASP A 138 -15.59 -2.80 11.85
CA ASP A 138 -16.92 -3.17 12.36
C ASP A 138 -17.19 -2.66 13.79
N GLY A 139 -16.79 -1.43 14.09
CA GLY A 139 -16.93 -0.80 15.42
C GLY A 139 -15.78 -1.10 16.39
N LEU A 140 -14.91 -2.06 16.12
CA LEU A 140 -13.72 -2.33 16.92
C LEU A 140 -12.65 -1.26 16.65
N GLN A 141 -12.32 -0.47 17.69
CA GLN A 141 -11.19 0.47 17.64
C GLN A 141 -9.88 -0.29 17.75
N VAL A 142 -8.93 0.02 16.86
CA VAL A 142 -7.61 -0.60 16.85
C VAL A 142 -6.54 0.47 16.80
N GLU A 143 -5.55 0.34 17.69
CA GLU A 143 -4.29 1.06 17.62
C GLU A 143 -3.17 0.08 17.24
N GLN A 144 -2.39 0.41 16.23
CA GLN A 144 -1.32 -0.47 15.76
C GLN A 144 0.03 0.25 15.68
N GLN A 145 1.06 -0.38 16.21
CA GLN A 145 2.45 0.02 16.05
C GLN A 145 3.25 -1.07 15.34
N VAL A 146 4.27 -0.66 14.60
CA VAL A 146 5.19 -1.56 13.90
C VAL A 146 6.60 -1.18 14.26
N ARG A 147 7.39 -2.15 14.70
CA ARG A 147 8.76 -1.93 15.15
C ARG A 147 9.71 -2.98 14.58
N SER A 148 10.96 -2.60 14.40
CA SER A 148 12.02 -3.58 14.21
C SER A 148 12.36 -4.21 15.55
N SER A 149 12.46 -5.52 15.61
CA SER A 149 12.87 -6.28 16.78
C SER A 149 14.14 -7.12 16.57
N GLY A 150 14.92 -6.73 15.55
CA GLY A 150 16.17 -7.36 15.18
C GLY A 150 16.38 -7.39 13.67
N PRO A 151 17.47 -7.96 13.20
CA PRO A 151 17.72 -8.12 11.78
C PRO A 151 16.55 -8.88 11.11
N GLU A 152 15.95 -8.27 10.11
CA GLU A 152 14.83 -8.85 9.34
C GLU A 152 13.64 -9.32 10.22
N CYS A 153 13.49 -8.76 11.42
CA CYS A 153 12.43 -9.11 12.35
C CYS A 153 11.53 -7.88 12.63
N VAL A 154 10.23 -8.08 12.50
CA VAL A 154 9.20 -7.05 12.64
C VAL A 154 8.21 -7.46 13.73
N THR A 155 7.96 -6.57 14.66
CA THR A 155 6.93 -6.74 15.68
C THR A 155 5.77 -5.81 15.38
N MET A 156 4.56 -6.37 15.27
CA MET A 156 3.29 -5.67 15.21
C MET A 156 2.64 -5.71 16.58
N GLU A 157 2.43 -4.55 17.17
CA GLU A 157 1.73 -4.38 18.44
C GLU A 157 0.33 -3.84 18.14
N LEU A 158 -0.69 -4.51 18.67
CA LEU A 158 -2.10 -4.19 18.50
C LEU A 158 -2.71 -3.88 19.87
N ALA A 159 -3.47 -2.80 19.97
CA ALA A 159 -4.28 -2.50 21.15
C ALA A 159 -5.73 -2.27 20.73
N PHE A 160 -6.65 -2.65 21.61
CA PHE A 160 -8.10 -2.59 21.38
C PHE A 160 -8.78 -1.74 22.47
N PRO A 161 -8.58 -0.41 22.46
CA PRO A 161 -9.06 0.47 23.52
C PRO A 161 -10.58 0.51 23.58
N GLY A 162 -11.13 0.36 24.78
CA GLY A 162 -12.58 0.49 25.02
C GLY A 162 -13.45 -0.57 24.34
N SER A 163 -12.84 -1.64 23.80
CA SER A 163 -13.63 -2.68 23.13
C SER A 163 -14.33 -3.59 24.10
N GLU A 164 -15.61 -3.90 23.82
CA GLU A 164 -16.30 -5.03 24.42
C GLU A 164 -15.57 -6.33 24.09
N PRO A 165 -15.62 -7.35 24.95
CA PRO A 165 -15.03 -8.64 24.69
C PRO A 165 -15.61 -9.27 23.41
N VAL A 166 -14.86 -9.28 22.33
CA VAL A 166 -15.23 -9.88 21.05
C VAL A 166 -14.08 -10.74 20.54
N GLU A 167 -14.42 -11.87 19.95
CA GLU A 167 -13.45 -12.73 19.31
C GLU A 167 -12.92 -12.03 18.04
N LYS A 168 -11.60 -11.96 17.95
CA LYS A 168 -10.90 -11.26 16.88
C LYS A 168 -10.04 -12.25 16.10
N PHE A 169 -10.02 -12.10 14.81
CA PHE A 169 -9.13 -12.88 13.93
C PHE A 169 -8.26 -11.92 13.13
N TYR A 170 -7.03 -12.36 12.88
CA TYR A 170 -6.08 -11.61 12.07
C TYR A 170 -5.50 -12.53 10.98
N ARG A 171 -5.64 -12.15 9.74
CA ARG A 171 -5.14 -12.94 8.60
C ARG A 171 -3.73 -12.50 8.24
N ILE A 172 -2.84 -13.47 8.23
CA ILE A 172 -1.45 -13.30 7.78
C ILE A 172 -1.02 -14.62 7.13
N ASN A 173 -0.48 -14.55 5.93
CA ASN A 173 -0.09 -15.73 5.18
C ASN A 173 1.39 -16.07 5.46
N PRO A 174 1.68 -17.05 6.33
CA PRO A 174 3.05 -17.51 6.53
C PRO A 174 3.54 -18.23 5.27
N SER A 175 4.84 -18.17 5.05
CA SER A 175 5.49 -18.88 3.97
C SER A 175 6.85 -19.38 4.45
N GLU A 176 7.58 -20.10 3.62
CA GLU A 176 8.97 -20.48 3.94
C GLU A 176 9.88 -19.26 4.19
N HIS A 177 9.46 -18.07 3.74
CA HIS A 177 10.19 -16.81 3.90
C HIS A 177 9.59 -15.87 4.94
N VAL A 178 8.40 -16.19 5.49
CA VAL A 178 7.66 -15.39 6.46
C VAL A 178 7.27 -16.30 7.63
N LEU A 179 8.05 -16.26 8.69
CA LEU A 179 7.75 -17.00 9.91
C LEU A 179 7.03 -16.09 10.90
N VAL A 180 5.98 -16.61 11.53
CA VAL A 180 5.16 -15.86 12.47
C VAL A 180 5.30 -16.45 13.87
N GLU A 181 5.74 -15.63 14.83
CA GLU A 181 5.76 -15.94 16.26
C GLU A 181 4.58 -15.23 16.93
N LEU A 182 3.86 -15.93 17.77
CA LEU A 182 2.63 -15.46 18.42
C LEU A 182 2.90 -15.01 19.85
N GLY A 183 2.34 -13.86 20.20
CA GLY A 183 2.29 -13.40 21.58
C GLY A 183 1.24 -14.12 22.42
N GLU A 184 1.15 -13.75 23.70
CA GLU A 184 0.19 -14.31 24.64
C GLU A 184 -1.26 -14.05 24.19
N GLY A 185 -2.13 -15.05 24.39
CA GLY A 185 -3.55 -14.98 24.04
C GLY A 185 -3.84 -15.04 22.53
N ILE A 186 -2.85 -15.39 21.73
CA ILE A 186 -2.99 -15.58 20.27
C ILE A 186 -2.68 -17.03 19.93
N ARG A 187 -3.47 -17.62 19.03
CA ARG A 187 -3.23 -18.97 18.50
C ARG A 187 -3.59 -19.06 17.02
N TRP A 188 -3.04 -20.04 16.34
CA TRP A 188 -3.54 -20.43 15.02
C TRP A 188 -4.92 -21.08 15.14
N SER A 189 -5.88 -20.61 14.35
CA SER A 189 -7.21 -21.22 14.24
C SER A 189 -7.45 -21.88 12.88
N GLY A 190 -6.54 -21.67 11.93
CA GLY A 190 -6.53 -22.25 10.60
C GLY A 190 -5.33 -21.75 9.80
N PRO A 191 -5.14 -22.24 8.57
CA PRO A 191 -4.07 -21.76 7.69
C PRO A 191 -4.16 -20.24 7.47
N GLY A 192 -3.13 -19.51 7.88
CA GLY A 192 -3.08 -18.06 7.73
C GLY A 192 -4.07 -17.27 8.60
N ILE A 193 -4.67 -17.89 9.62
CA ILE A 193 -5.66 -17.24 10.49
C ILE A 193 -5.20 -17.32 11.95
N LEU A 194 -4.93 -16.18 12.53
CA LEU A 194 -4.68 -16.02 13.96
C LEU A 194 -5.99 -15.67 14.67
N GLN A 195 -6.27 -16.37 15.76
CA GLN A 195 -7.34 -16.05 16.69
C GLN A 195 -6.75 -15.33 17.89
N ILE A 196 -7.28 -14.15 18.21
CA ILE A 196 -6.94 -13.34 19.37
C ILE A 196 -8.10 -13.46 20.36
N ALA A 197 -7.83 -13.98 21.54
CA ALA A 197 -8.86 -14.21 22.55
C ALA A 197 -9.65 -12.94 22.87
N SER A 198 -10.94 -13.08 23.15
CA SER A 198 -11.86 -11.95 23.38
C SER A 198 -11.42 -11.01 24.52
N SER A 199 -10.79 -11.58 25.56
CA SER A 199 -10.28 -10.84 26.72
C SER A 199 -8.98 -10.06 26.44
N VAL A 200 -8.31 -10.31 25.32
CA VAL A 200 -7.02 -9.68 25.00
C VAL A 200 -7.24 -8.23 24.56
N GLN A 201 -6.70 -7.30 25.33
CA GLN A 201 -6.70 -5.86 25.05
C GLN A 201 -5.43 -5.39 24.33
N LYS A 202 -4.34 -6.17 24.43
CA LYS A 202 -3.09 -5.92 23.69
C LYS A 202 -2.57 -7.23 23.15
N ALA A 203 -2.23 -7.26 21.88
CA ALA A 203 -1.73 -8.42 21.17
C ALA A 203 -0.39 -8.08 20.50
N GLN A 204 0.50 -9.05 20.41
CA GLN A 204 1.77 -8.90 19.71
C GLN A 204 1.95 -10.04 18.72
N VAL A 205 2.25 -9.68 17.48
CA VAL A 205 2.58 -10.63 16.41
C VAL A 205 3.98 -10.28 15.91
N LYS A 206 4.88 -11.24 15.93
CA LYS A 206 6.24 -11.05 15.48
C LYS A 206 6.45 -11.81 14.17
N VAL A 207 7.01 -11.14 13.19
CA VAL A 207 7.26 -11.67 11.86
C VAL A 207 8.75 -11.69 11.61
N GLN A 208 9.31 -12.88 11.44
CA GLN A 208 10.69 -13.07 11.03
C GLN A 208 10.74 -13.27 9.50
N LEU A 209 11.46 -12.40 8.83
CA LEU A 209 11.70 -12.47 7.39
C LEU A 209 13.01 -13.22 7.15
N LYS A 210 13.00 -14.29 6.35
CA LYS A 210 14.22 -15.02 6.01
C LYS A 210 14.97 -14.37 4.85
N ALA A 211 16.28 -14.37 4.94
CA ALA A 211 17.17 -14.01 3.83
C ALA A 211 16.92 -14.94 2.63
N GLY A 212 16.90 -14.37 1.41
CA GLY A 212 16.56 -15.09 0.19
C GLY A 212 15.10 -14.91 -0.24
N ASN A 213 14.30 -14.22 0.54
CA ASN A 213 13.01 -13.71 0.08
C ASN A 213 13.27 -12.86 -1.16
N LYS A 214 12.92 -13.38 -2.34
CA LYS A 214 13.00 -12.61 -3.59
C LYS A 214 12.26 -11.30 -3.38
N ALA A 215 12.76 -10.25 -3.99
CA ALA A 215 12.07 -8.96 -4.07
C ALA A 215 10.55 -9.21 -4.14
N PHE A 216 9.80 -8.45 -3.36
CA PHE A 216 8.36 -8.46 -3.43
C PHE A 216 7.93 -8.46 -4.90
N VAL A 217 7.72 -9.64 -5.43
CA VAL A 217 6.87 -9.82 -6.58
C VAL A 217 5.50 -9.62 -6.00
N ARG A 218 4.95 -8.43 -6.17
CA ARG A 218 3.56 -8.16 -5.91
C ARG A 218 2.77 -9.36 -6.41
N GLU A 219 2.33 -10.23 -5.51
CA GLU A 219 1.09 -10.92 -5.77
C GLU A 219 0.10 -9.79 -5.95
N VAL A 220 -0.32 -9.63 -7.19
CA VAL A 220 -1.30 -8.62 -7.56
C VAL A 220 -2.46 -8.89 -6.62
N VAL A 221 -2.68 -8.00 -5.63
CA VAL A 221 -3.94 -8.04 -4.91
C VAL A 221 -4.97 -7.94 -6.01
N GLU A 222 -5.65 -9.04 -6.24
CA GLU A 222 -6.68 -9.11 -7.25
C GLU A 222 -7.86 -8.27 -6.77
N PHE A 223 -7.70 -6.95 -6.90
CA PHE A 223 -8.84 -6.08 -6.71
C PHE A 223 -9.91 -6.49 -7.73
N SER A 224 -11.09 -6.76 -7.23
CA SER A 224 -12.28 -6.84 -8.08
C SER A 224 -12.47 -5.51 -8.81
N GLY A 225 -13.16 -5.50 -9.93
CA GLY A 225 -13.46 -4.24 -10.63
C GLY A 225 -14.16 -3.22 -9.73
N ALA A 226 -15.04 -3.67 -8.82
CA ALA A 226 -15.71 -2.82 -7.83
C ALA A 226 -14.74 -2.19 -6.83
N GLU A 227 -13.73 -2.92 -6.38
CA GLU A 227 -12.69 -2.37 -5.49
C GLU A 227 -11.79 -1.38 -6.24
N LEU A 228 -11.43 -1.67 -7.48
CA LEU A 228 -10.68 -0.75 -8.32
C LEU A 228 -11.45 0.57 -8.52
N TYR A 229 -12.75 0.48 -8.85
CA TYR A 229 -13.60 1.67 -8.93
C TYR A 229 -13.62 2.46 -7.62
N ARG A 230 -13.91 1.81 -6.48
CA ARG A 230 -13.94 2.48 -5.17
C ARG A 230 -12.61 3.14 -4.81
N ASN A 231 -11.51 2.49 -5.14
CA ASN A 231 -10.19 2.92 -4.73
C ASN A 231 -9.61 4.05 -5.59
N PHE A 232 -9.92 4.05 -6.88
CA PHE A 232 -9.25 4.92 -7.85
C PHE A 232 -10.18 5.89 -8.56
N CYS A 233 -11.48 5.61 -8.63
CA CYS A 233 -12.40 6.34 -9.51
C CYS A 233 -13.53 7.06 -8.77
N SER A 234 -14.10 6.44 -7.72
CA SER A 234 -15.34 6.89 -7.07
C SER A 234 -15.28 8.27 -6.41
N ALA A 235 -14.08 8.77 -6.10
CA ALA A 235 -13.91 10.12 -5.55
C ALA A 235 -14.25 11.22 -6.57
N CYS A 236 -14.12 10.91 -7.87
CA CYS A 236 -14.31 11.84 -8.95
C CYS A 236 -15.48 11.48 -9.88
N HIS A 237 -15.77 10.18 -10.01
CA HIS A 237 -16.78 9.67 -10.94
C HIS A 237 -17.86 8.90 -10.19
N SER A 238 -19.12 9.29 -10.34
CA SER A 238 -20.26 8.57 -9.78
C SER A 238 -20.64 7.34 -10.63
N ALA A 239 -21.26 6.35 -9.97
CA ALA A 239 -21.88 5.20 -10.64
C ALA A 239 -23.40 5.34 -10.82
N ASP A 240 -24.00 6.34 -10.18
CA ASP A 240 -25.45 6.51 -10.04
C ASP A 240 -26.03 7.68 -10.86
N GLY A 241 -25.20 8.43 -11.54
CA GLY A 241 -25.59 9.63 -12.29
C GLY A 241 -25.41 10.94 -11.54
N THR A 242 -25.02 10.90 -10.26
CA THR A 242 -24.72 12.12 -9.49
C THR A 242 -23.58 12.89 -10.14
N LYS A 243 -23.74 14.20 -10.30
CA LYS A 243 -22.70 15.06 -10.87
C LYS A 243 -21.58 15.26 -9.86
N LEU A 244 -20.37 14.82 -10.22
CA LEU A 244 -19.14 15.03 -9.48
C LEU A 244 -18.14 15.84 -10.32
N ILE A 245 -16.89 15.83 -9.93
CA ILE A 245 -15.81 16.57 -10.63
C ILE A 245 -15.38 15.89 -11.94
N GLY A 246 -15.76 14.65 -12.17
CA GLY A 246 -15.61 13.90 -13.41
C GLY A 246 -16.97 13.41 -13.95
N PRO A 247 -17.05 12.99 -15.21
CA PRO A 247 -18.26 12.42 -15.81
C PRO A 247 -18.75 11.18 -15.05
N THR A 248 -20.08 11.01 -14.97
CA THR A 248 -20.64 9.79 -14.38
C THR A 248 -20.39 8.56 -15.25
N PHE A 249 -20.19 7.40 -14.62
CA PHE A 249 -20.09 6.11 -15.31
C PHE A 249 -21.44 5.43 -15.57
N LYS A 250 -22.54 5.97 -15.02
CA LYS A 250 -23.86 5.43 -15.29
C LYS A 250 -24.18 5.51 -16.78
N GLY A 251 -24.50 4.37 -17.39
CA GLY A 251 -24.81 4.29 -18.83
C GLY A 251 -23.68 4.82 -19.72
N LEU A 252 -22.43 4.52 -19.37
CA LEU A 252 -21.27 5.08 -20.05
C LEU A 252 -21.10 4.50 -21.47
N TRP A 253 -21.21 3.18 -21.64
CA TRP A 253 -20.99 2.53 -22.94
C TRP A 253 -22.10 2.83 -23.93
N GLY A 254 -21.70 3.14 -25.16
CA GLY A 254 -22.63 3.50 -26.24
C GLY A 254 -23.16 4.93 -26.19
N ARG A 255 -22.80 5.70 -25.17
CA ARG A 255 -23.17 7.10 -25.00
C ARG A 255 -22.39 7.97 -26.00
N GLU A 256 -23.06 8.94 -26.62
CA GLU A 256 -22.37 9.98 -27.37
C GLU A 256 -21.75 11.00 -26.42
N GLU A 257 -20.45 11.22 -26.55
CA GLU A 257 -19.70 12.20 -25.74
C GLU A 257 -19.08 13.27 -26.64
N ALA A 258 -19.29 14.52 -26.25
CA ALA A 258 -18.53 15.64 -26.79
C ALA A 258 -17.20 15.77 -26.08
N VAL A 259 -16.11 15.65 -26.80
CA VAL A 259 -14.75 15.71 -26.25
C VAL A 259 -13.91 16.76 -26.96
N THR A 260 -12.84 17.19 -26.31
CA THR A 260 -11.77 17.99 -26.92
C THR A 260 -10.54 17.11 -27.10
N ARG A 261 -10.12 16.89 -28.34
CA ARG A 261 -8.91 16.12 -28.70
C ARG A 261 -7.95 17.03 -29.46
N ASN A 262 -6.72 17.16 -28.97
CA ASN A 262 -5.70 18.06 -29.55
C ASN A 262 -6.21 19.50 -29.75
N GLY A 263 -6.99 20.00 -28.80
CA GLY A 263 -7.59 21.35 -28.85
C GLY A 263 -8.75 21.52 -29.83
N LYS A 264 -9.24 20.43 -30.45
CA LYS A 264 -10.37 20.44 -31.37
C LYS A 264 -11.57 19.71 -30.78
N PRO A 265 -12.79 20.29 -30.86
CA PRO A 265 -14.00 19.59 -30.42
C PRO A 265 -14.35 18.47 -31.41
N GLU A 266 -14.73 17.31 -30.89
CA GLU A 266 -15.24 16.19 -31.62
C GLU A 266 -16.35 15.47 -30.83
N SER A 267 -17.20 14.72 -31.50
CA SER A 267 -18.15 13.80 -30.87
C SER A 267 -17.71 12.37 -31.13
N LEU A 268 -17.82 11.52 -30.15
CA LEU A 268 -17.51 10.09 -30.26
C LEU A 268 -18.55 9.26 -29.51
N THR A 269 -18.74 8.02 -29.96
CA THR A 269 -19.48 7.02 -29.20
C THR A 269 -18.51 6.31 -28.23
N VAL A 270 -18.86 6.26 -26.95
CA VAL A 270 -18.01 5.63 -25.94
C VAL A 270 -17.94 4.13 -26.15
N ASP A 271 -16.74 3.63 -26.35
CA ASP A 271 -16.41 2.21 -26.53
C ASP A 271 -15.26 1.77 -25.61
N ASP A 272 -14.90 0.48 -25.71
CA ASP A 272 -13.80 -0.10 -24.91
C ASP A 272 -12.46 0.61 -25.18
N ALA A 273 -12.21 1.03 -26.40
CA ALA A 273 -10.96 1.70 -26.79
C ALA A 273 -10.87 3.09 -26.16
N TYR A 274 -11.95 3.86 -26.23
CA TYR A 274 -12.02 5.19 -25.61
C TYR A 274 -11.88 5.13 -24.09
N VAL A 275 -12.62 4.23 -23.40
CA VAL A 275 -12.54 4.10 -21.94
C VAL A 275 -11.13 3.69 -21.50
N ARG A 276 -10.51 2.73 -22.21
CA ARG A 276 -9.13 2.33 -21.96
C ARG A 276 -8.16 3.50 -22.14
N GLN A 277 -8.30 4.25 -23.22
CA GLN A 277 -7.48 5.44 -23.46
C GLN A 277 -7.66 6.46 -22.35
N SER A 278 -8.90 6.73 -21.93
CA SER A 278 -9.19 7.69 -20.85
C SER A 278 -8.56 7.28 -19.51
N ILE A 279 -8.43 5.99 -19.22
CA ILE A 279 -7.77 5.49 -18.02
C ILE A 279 -6.24 5.67 -18.12
N LEU A 280 -5.66 5.35 -19.27
CA LEU A 280 -4.21 5.28 -19.45
C LEU A 280 -3.59 6.58 -19.98
N GLU A 281 -4.35 7.36 -20.72
CA GLU A 281 -3.94 8.61 -21.37
C GLU A 281 -5.05 9.66 -21.27
N PRO A 282 -5.47 10.09 -20.08
CA PRO A 282 -6.68 10.88 -19.87
C PRO A 282 -6.66 12.26 -20.54
N GLN A 283 -5.49 12.75 -20.89
CA GLN A 283 -5.34 14.03 -21.59
C GLN A 283 -5.49 13.90 -23.12
N ALA A 284 -5.60 12.68 -23.66
CA ALA A 284 -5.74 12.45 -25.10
C ALA A 284 -7.10 12.91 -25.63
N ALA A 285 -8.16 12.80 -24.82
CA ALA A 285 -9.51 13.26 -25.15
C ALA A 285 -10.25 13.64 -23.86
N ILE A 286 -10.55 14.93 -23.68
CA ILE A 286 -11.17 15.47 -22.48
C ILE A 286 -12.64 15.73 -22.75
N VAL A 287 -13.54 15.19 -21.92
CA VAL A 287 -14.98 15.44 -22.02
C VAL A 287 -15.26 16.92 -21.81
N GLN A 288 -16.04 17.53 -22.69
CA GLN A 288 -16.38 18.96 -22.62
C GLN A 288 -17.09 19.29 -21.30
N GLY A 289 -16.68 20.39 -20.69
CA GLY A 289 -17.15 20.82 -19.36
C GLY A 289 -16.39 20.23 -18.18
N TYR A 290 -15.35 19.39 -18.42
CA TYR A 290 -14.47 18.80 -17.41
C TYR A 290 -13.00 19.18 -17.58
N GLU A 291 -12.70 20.20 -18.35
CA GLU A 291 -11.34 20.64 -18.68
C GLU A 291 -10.60 21.24 -17.47
N GLN A 292 -11.34 21.72 -16.45
CA GLN A 292 -10.79 22.43 -15.30
C GLN A 292 -10.05 21.51 -14.33
N VAL A 293 -10.38 20.22 -14.29
CA VAL A 293 -9.81 19.27 -13.37
C VAL A 293 -9.24 18.08 -14.15
N PRO A 294 -7.91 18.04 -14.36
CA PRO A 294 -7.29 16.97 -15.11
C PRO A 294 -7.46 15.63 -14.39
N MET A 295 -7.91 14.61 -15.10
CA MET A 295 -7.94 13.24 -14.61
C MET A 295 -6.51 12.71 -14.41
N ALA A 296 -6.30 11.94 -13.35
CA ALA A 296 -5.03 11.28 -13.09
C ALA A 296 -4.72 10.21 -14.15
N ASN A 297 -3.45 10.11 -14.53
CA ASN A 297 -2.97 9.06 -15.42
C ASN A 297 -2.70 7.78 -14.63
N PHE A 298 -3.32 6.66 -15.02
CA PHE A 298 -3.16 5.36 -14.38
C PHE A 298 -2.19 4.42 -15.12
N SER A 299 -1.52 4.91 -16.16
CA SER A 299 -0.43 4.19 -16.82
C SER A 299 0.70 3.92 -15.82
N GLY A 300 1.04 2.65 -15.60
CA GLY A 300 2.03 2.25 -14.59
C GLY A 300 1.51 2.20 -13.14
N VAL A 301 0.27 2.64 -12.87
CA VAL A 301 -0.42 2.49 -11.59
C VAL A 301 -1.27 1.22 -11.57
N LEU A 302 -2.06 1.01 -12.62
CA LEU A 302 -2.86 -0.19 -12.82
C LEU A 302 -2.15 -1.16 -13.77
N THR A 303 -2.19 -2.45 -13.45
CA THR A 303 -1.75 -3.50 -14.39
C THR A 303 -2.77 -3.67 -15.51
N LYS A 304 -2.38 -4.28 -16.63
CA LYS A 304 -3.29 -4.58 -17.73
C LYS A 304 -4.53 -5.33 -17.25
N ASP A 305 -4.35 -6.37 -16.42
CA ASP A 305 -5.43 -7.16 -15.84
C ASP A 305 -6.36 -6.35 -14.94
N GLN A 306 -5.82 -5.40 -14.17
CA GLN A 306 -6.63 -4.51 -13.34
C GLN A 306 -7.46 -3.56 -14.20
N VAL A 307 -6.91 -3.05 -15.29
CA VAL A 307 -7.67 -2.22 -16.25
C VAL A 307 -8.81 -3.03 -16.87
N GLU A 308 -8.57 -4.30 -17.28
CA GLU A 308 -9.63 -5.16 -17.83
C GLU A 308 -10.75 -5.41 -16.80
N ARG A 309 -10.40 -5.74 -15.56
CA ARG A 309 -11.39 -5.95 -14.49
C ARG A 309 -12.17 -4.69 -14.14
N LEU A 310 -11.50 -3.54 -14.10
CA LEU A 310 -12.15 -2.25 -13.90
C LEU A 310 -13.15 -1.97 -15.03
N MET A 311 -12.73 -2.10 -16.28
CA MET A 311 -13.58 -1.89 -17.44
C MET A 311 -14.79 -2.83 -17.45
N ALA A 312 -14.59 -4.12 -17.14
CA ALA A 312 -15.70 -5.08 -17.04
C ALA A 312 -16.72 -4.67 -15.95
N TYR A 313 -16.26 -4.18 -14.81
CA TYR A 313 -17.13 -3.66 -13.75
C TYR A 313 -17.88 -2.40 -14.20
N LEU A 314 -17.17 -1.41 -14.76
CA LEU A 314 -17.77 -0.16 -15.22
C LEU A 314 -18.81 -0.38 -16.30
N LYS A 315 -18.60 -1.36 -17.17
CA LYS A 315 -19.54 -1.74 -18.24
C LYS A 315 -20.86 -2.33 -17.71
N GLY A 316 -20.85 -2.84 -16.48
CA GLY A 316 -22.04 -3.33 -15.78
C GLY A 316 -22.80 -2.26 -14.98
N LEU A 317 -22.37 -0.99 -15.01
CA LEU A 317 -23.07 0.12 -14.37
C LEU A 317 -24.10 0.71 -15.32
N GLU A 318 -25.35 0.30 -15.19
CA GLU A 318 -26.50 0.80 -15.97
C GLU A 318 -27.17 2.02 -15.32
#